data_bf84f7ee11ccf326fd41a99cf8ae6af1
#
_entry.id   bf84f7ee11ccf326fd41a99cf8ae6af1
#
_cell.length_a   1.000
_cell.length_b   1.000
_cell.length_c   1.000
_cell.angle_alpha   90.00
_cell.angle_beta   90.00
_cell.angle_gamma   90.00
#
_symmetry.space_group_name_H-M   'P 1'
#
loop_
_entity.id
_entity.type
_entity.pdbx_description
1 polymer ?
#
loop_
_entity_poly.entity_id
_entity_poly.type
_entity_poly.pdbx_seq_one_letter_code
_entity_poly.pdbx_strand_id
1 'polypeptide(L)'
;MKDRELHIIQKVWTNLCRFALAGVFIFSGFAKAVDPLGSEYKIQDYLDAFGMGTWFPAFFPLLAGIVLSAIEFSVGIFLFFGIRKTTATWLALLLMIFMTPLTLYLALANPVSDCGCFGDAWVLTNWQTFWKNIIL
;
A
#
# COMPACT_ATOMS: atom_id res chain seq x y z
N MET A 1 -36.23 -7.31 15.10
CA MET A 1 -35.06 -7.72 15.90
C MET A 1 -33.89 -8.15 15.00
N LYS A 2 -34.11 -9.06 14.07
CA LYS A 2 -33.08 -9.60 13.16
C LYS A 2 -32.35 -8.52 12.34
N ASP A 3 -33.06 -7.53 11.81
CA ASP A 3 -32.47 -6.45 11.01
C ASP A 3 -31.57 -5.52 11.84
N ARG A 4 -31.93 -5.28 13.10
CA ARG A 4 -31.11 -4.47 14.01
C ARG A 4 -29.81 -5.17 14.38
N GLU A 5 -29.83 -6.44 14.62
CA GLU A 5 -28.65 -7.27 14.87
C GLU A 5 -27.70 -7.27 13.65
N LEU A 6 -28.25 -7.44 12.44
CA LEU A 6 -27.47 -7.41 11.20
C LEU A 6 -26.78 -6.06 11.00
N HIS A 7 -27.46 -4.94 11.26
CA HIS A 7 -26.87 -3.61 11.18
C HIS A 7 -25.74 -3.38 12.19
N ILE A 8 -25.85 -3.94 13.39
CA ILE A 8 -24.82 -3.85 14.42
C ILE A 8 -23.59 -4.65 13.98
N ILE A 9 -23.78 -5.88 13.51
CA ILE A 9 -22.71 -6.76 13.03
C ILE A 9 -21.98 -6.10 11.84
N GLN A 10 -22.72 -5.57 10.87
CA GLN A 10 -22.14 -4.87 9.74
C GLN A 10 -21.29 -3.65 10.17
N LYS A 11 -21.78 -2.84 11.12
CA LYS A 11 -21.03 -1.69 11.63
C LYS A 11 -19.73 -2.12 12.34
N VAL A 12 -19.79 -3.15 13.16
CA VAL A 12 -18.62 -3.69 13.87
C VAL A 12 -17.61 -4.20 12.87
N TRP A 13 -18.05 -5.01 11.90
CA TRP A 13 -17.19 -5.57 10.87
C TRP A 13 -16.52 -4.50 10.01
N THR A 14 -17.29 -3.51 9.53
CA THR A 14 -16.77 -2.38 8.75
C THR A 14 -15.74 -1.57 9.53
N ASN A 15 -15.97 -1.32 10.83
CA ASN A 15 -15.01 -0.61 11.65
C ASN A 15 -13.73 -1.43 11.88
N LEU A 16 -13.85 -2.74 12.10
CA LEU A 16 -12.70 -3.62 12.26
C LEU A 16 -11.83 -3.62 11.00
N CYS A 17 -12.44 -3.80 9.83
CA CYS A 17 -11.74 -3.73 8.53
C CYS A 17 -11.08 -2.36 8.32
N ARG A 18 -11.77 -1.27 8.69
CA ARG A 18 -11.23 0.08 8.59
C ARG A 18 -9.98 0.26 9.45
N PHE A 19 -10.00 -0.20 10.70
CA PHE A 19 -8.83 -0.10 11.59
C PHE A 19 -7.68 -0.99 11.13
N ALA A 20 -7.95 -2.19 10.63
CA ALA A 20 -6.95 -3.07 10.06
C ALA A 20 -6.27 -2.41 8.85
N LEU A 21 -7.07 -1.87 7.93
CA LEU A 21 -6.57 -1.16 6.73
C LEU A 21 -5.77 0.09 7.14
N ALA A 22 -6.28 0.89 8.09
CA ALA A 22 -5.59 2.06 8.60
C ALA A 22 -4.21 1.70 9.19
N GLY A 23 -4.13 0.64 9.98
CA GLY A 23 -2.87 0.17 10.57
C GLY A 23 -1.85 -0.23 9.51
N VAL A 24 -2.27 -0.97 8.48
CA VAL A 24 -1.40 -1.37 7.36
C VAL A 24 -0.89 -0.15 6.60
N PHE A 25 -1.75 0.83 6.28
CA PHE A 25 -1.36 2.04 5.56
C PHE A 25 -0.44 2.95 6.38
N ILE A 26 -0.71 3.13 7.69
CA ILE A 26 0.17 3.88 8.59
C ILE A 26 1.55 3.22 8.66
N PHE A 27 1.59 1.91 8.88
CA PHE A 27 2.85 1.18 8.97
C PHE A 27 3.64 1.23 7.66
N SER A 28 2.97 1.00 6.52
CA SER A 28 3.57 1.05 5.19
C SER A 28 4.15 2.43 4.87
N GLY A 29 3.36 3.49 5.08
CA GLY A 29 3.81 4.86 4.84
C GLY A 29 4.92 5.28 5.79
N PHE A 30 4.85 4.90 7.05
CA PHE A 30 5.89 5.17 8.04
C PHE A 30 7.21 4.46 7.70
N ALA A 31 7.17 3.17 7.37
CA ALA A 31 8.35 2.40 7.02
C ALA A 31 9.09 3.00 5.81
N LYS A 32 8.35 3.41 4.77
CA LYS A 32 8.93 4.09 3.61
C LYS A 32 9.45 5.50 3.92
N ALA A 33 8.82 6.20 4.86
CA ALA A 33 9.28 7.53 5.27
C ALA A 33 10.57 7.49 6.09
N VAL A 34 10.77 6.42 6.86
CA VAL A 34 12.01 6.19 7.63
C VAL A 34 13.17 5.79 6.72
N ASP A 35 12.90 5.03 5.66
CA ASP A 35 13.89 4.64 4.67
C ASP A 35 13.45 5.05 3.25
N PRO A 36 13.63 6.32 2.89
CA PRO A 36 13.30 6.81 1.55
C PRO A 36 14.24 6.26 0.47
N LEU A 37 15.50 5.94 0.80
CA LEU A 37 16.45 5.37 -0.14
C LEU A 37 16.10 3.93 -0.51
N GLY A 38 15.69 3.12 0.44
CA GLY A 38 15.18 1.77 0.17
C GLY A 38 13.97 1.81 -0.76
N SER A 39 13.07 2.79 -0.55
CA SER A 39 11.93 3.01 -1.46
C SER A 39 12.36 3.47 -2.85
N GLU A 40 13.39 4.32 -2.97
CA GLU A 40 13.98 4.75 -4.23
C GLU A 40 14.50 3.56 -5.03
N TYR A 41 15.33 2.70 -4.41
CA TYR A 41 15.88 1.52 -5.08
C TYR A 41 14.80 0.58 -5.58
N LYS A 42 13.74 0.35 -4.80
CA LYS A 42 12.62 -0.50 -5.24
C LYS A 42 11.88 0.08 -6.44
N ILE A 43 11.62 1.38 -6.45
CA ILE A 43 10.98 2.04 -7.59
C ILE A 43 11.89 2.00 -8.82
N GLN A 44 13.21 2.19 -8.63
CA GLN A 44 14.18 2.04 -9.72
C GLN A 44 14.14 0.62 -10.30
N ASP A 45 14.17 -0.41 -9.45
CA ASP A 45 14.08 -1.81 -9.87
C ASP A 45 12.80 -2.08 -10.68
N TYR A 46 11.66 -1.45 -10.30
CA TYR A 46 10.41 -1.57 -11.06
C TYR A 46 10.51 -0.90 -12.43
N LEU A 47 11.06 0.31 -12.48
CA LEU A 47 11.24 1.02 -13.74
C LEU A 47 12.17 0.25 -14.68
N ASP A 48 13.23 -0.35 -14.17
CA ASP A 48 14.15 -1.18 -14.94
C ASP A 48 13.48 -2.48 -15.41
N ALA A 49 12.70 -3.14 -14.55
CA ALA A 49 11.94 -4.33 -14.90
C ALA A 49 10.91 -4.09 -16.01
N PHE A 50 10.31 -2.88 -16.05
CA PHE A 50 9.40 -2.47 -17.13
C PHE A 50 10.10 -1.85 -18.33
N GLY A 51 11.44 -1.78 -18.35
CA GLY A 51 12.22 -1.18 -19.44
C GLY A 51 12.09 0.34 -19.53
N MET A 52 11.66 1.00 -18.47
CA MET A 52 11.45 2.44 -18.39
C MET A 52 12.53 3.19 -17.60
N GLY A 53 13.58 2.50 -17.15
CA GLY A 53 14.62 3.07 -16.29
C GLY A 53 15.35 4.29 -16.89
N THR A 54 15.46 4.35 -18.22
CA THR A 54 16.10 5.48 -18.92
C THR A 54 15.16 6.64 -19.26
N TRP A 55 13.85 6.47 -19.07
CA TRP A 55 12.84 7.49 -19.46
C TRP A 55 12.65 8.57 -18.40
N PHE A 56 13.01 8.26 -17.16
CA PHE A 56 12.83 9.16 -16.03
C PHE A 56 14.17 9.68 -15.51
N PRO A 57 14.22 10.95 -15.05
CA PRO A 57 15.41 11.50 -14.43
C PRO A 57 15.75 10.78 -13.12
N ALA A 58 17.02 10.74 -12.75
CA ALA A 58 17.51 9.98 -11.58
C ALA A 58 16.86 10.35 -10.24
N PHE A 59 16.33 11.56 -10.10
CA PHE A 59 15.64 12.00 -8.88
C PHE A 59 14.16 11.49 -8.80
N PHE A 60 13.61 11.01 -9.91
CA PHE A 60 12.19 10.63 -9.98
C PHE A 60 11.83 9.48 -9.04
N PRO A 61 12.58 8.37 -8.94
CA PRO A 61 12.27 7.29 -8.02
C PRO A 61 12.22 7.73 -6.55
N LEU A 62 13.16 8.58 -6.14
CA LEU A 62 13.18 9.14 -4.78
C LEU A 62 11.94 9.99 -4.51
N LEU A 63 11.64 10.92 -5.42
CA LEU A 63 10.47 11.79 -5.28
C LEU A 63 9.18 10.98 -5.25
N ALA A 64 9.03 10.00 -6.12
CA ALA A 64 7.88 9.10 -6.17
C ALA A 64 7.73 8.30 -4.86
N GLY A 65 8.82 7.80 -4.30
CA GLY A 65 8.84 7.12 -3.00
C GLY A 65 8.37 8.00 -1.85
N ILE A 66 8.86 9.24 -1.78
CA ILE A 66 8.46 10.21 -0.75
C ILE A 66 6.98 10.57 -0.88
N VAL A 67 6.51 10.87 -2.09
CA VAL A 67 5.10 11.20 -2.34
C VAL A 67 4.19 10.01 -2.00
N LEU A 68 4.57 8.81 -2.41
CA LEU A 68 3.80 7.59 -2.13
C LEU A 68 3.70 7.35 -0.62
N SER A 69 4.82 7.47 0.11
CA SER A 69 4.84 7.29 1.57
C SER A 69 3.94 8.32 2.28
N ALA A 70 3.98 9.58 1.84
CA ALA A 70 3.15 10.64 2.38
C ALA A 70 1.65 10.40 2.13
N ILE A 71 1.28 9.93 0.93
CA ILE A 71 -0.10 9.58 0.59
C ILE A 71 -0.57 8.39 1.45
N GLU A 72 0.19 7.30 1.50
CA GLU A 72 -0.15 6.11 2.28
C GLU A 72 -0.33 6.45 3.76
N PHE A 73 0.61 7.18 4.34
CA PHE A 73 0.54 7.59 5.75
C PHE A 73 -0.68 8.47 6.02
N SER A 74 -0.94 9.46 5.16
CA SER A 74 -2.10 10.36 5.29
C SER A 74 -3.43 9.61 5.17
N VAL A 75 -3.54 8.69 4.21
CA VAL A 75 -4.73 7.84 4.04
C VAL A 75 -4.95 6.99 5.29
N GLY A 76 -3.89 6.37 5.82
CA GLY A 76 -3.95 5.59 7.05
C GLY A 76 -4.45 6.40 8.24
N ILE A 77 -3.93 7.61 8.45
CA ILE A 77 -4.36 8.54 9.50
C ILE A 77 -5.84 8.93 9.33
N PHE A 78 -6.26 9.29 8.11
CA PHE A 78 -7.66 9.66 7.85
C PHE A 78 -8.62 8.50 8.09
N LEU A 79 -8.24 7.28 7.72
CA LEU A 79 -9.03 6.08 8.01
C LEU A 79 -9.09 5.80 9.51
N PHE A 80 -7.98 5.95 10.23
CA PHE A 80 -7.91 5.71 11.67
C PHE A 80 -8.84 6.64 12.43
N PHE A 81 -8.70 7.95 12.24
CA PHE A 81 -9.53 8.96 12.90
C PHE A 81 -10.93 9.10 12.29
N GLY A 82 -11.18 8.47 11.15
CA GLY A 82 -12.47 8.58 10.46
C GLY A 82 -12.74 9.94 9.82
N ILE A 83 -11.66 10.69 9.53
CA ILE A 83 -11.73 11.99 8.86
C ILE A 83 -11.94 11.73 7.36
N ARG A 84 -12.92 12.42 6.75
CA ARG A 84 -13.23 12.27 5.32
C ARG A 84 -13.24 10.80 4.85
N LYS A 85 -13.97 9.96 5.57
CA LYS A 85 -14.01 8.49 5.37
C LYS A 85 -14.14 8.10 3.89
N THR A 86 -15.06 8.73 3.17
CA THR A 86 -15.34 8.44 1.77
C THR A 86 -14.10 8.71 0.89
N THR A 87 -13.47 9.88 1.03
CA THR A 87 -12.27 10.24 0.27
C THR A 87 -11.09 9.30 0.59
N ALA A 88 -10.87 9.04 1.88
CA ALA A 88 -9.80 8.16 2.33
C ALA A 88 -10.01 6.72 1.83
N THR A 89 -11.25 6.20 1.85
CA THR A 89 -11.57 4.88 1.33
C THR A 89 -11.35 4.79 -0.19
N TRP A 90 -11.75 5.82 -0.94
CA TRP A 90 -11.50 5.85 -2.39
C TRP A 90 -10.02 5.91 -2.74
N LEU A 91 -9.23 6.70 -2.01
CA LEU A 91 -7.78 6.75 -2.19
C LEU A 91 -7.12 5.42 -1.84
N ALA A 92 -7.54 4.80 -0.72
CA ALA A 92 -7.06 3.46 -0.36
C ALA A 92 -7.41 2.43 -1.45
N LEU A 93 -8.64 2.45 -1.96
CA LEU A 93 -9.07 1.56 -3.04
C LEU A 93 -8.25 1.77 -4.31
N LEU A 94 -8.01 3.02 -4.72
CA LEU A 94 -7.17 3.34 -5.89
C LEU A 94 -5.75 2.80 -5.73
N LEU A 95 -5.13 2.99 -4.56
CA LEU A 95 -3.81 2.44 -4.27
C LEU A 95 -3.82 0.90 -4.33
N MET A 96 -4.84 0.26 -3.79
CA MET A 96 -4.96 -1.20 -3.82
C MET A 96 -5.22 -1.74 -5.24
N ILE A 97 -6.04 -1.05 -6.05
CA ILE A 97 -6.26 -1.41 -7.45
C ILE A 97 -4.95 -1.35 -8.26
N PHE A 98 -4.08 -0.39 -7.97
CA PHE A 98 -2.76 -0.31 -8.61
C PHE A 98 -1.78 -1.35 -8.06
N MET A 99 -1.71 -1.50 -6.75
CA MET A 99 -0.74 -2.38 -6.08
C MET A 99 -1.04 -3.87 -6.28
N THR A 100 -2.31 -4.28 -6.35
CA THR A 100 -2.68 -5.70 -6.48
C THR A 100 -2.18 -6.32 -7.79
N PRO A 101 -2.45 -5.75 -8.98
CA PRO A 101 -1.91 -6.30 -10.23
C PRO A 101 -0.38 -6.18 -10.31
N LEU A 102 0.22 -5.13 -9.72
CA LEU A 102 1.65 -4.99 -9.65
C LEU A 102 2.28 -6.15 -8.86
N THR A 103 1.75 -6.44 -7.66
CA THR A 103 2.25 -7.53 -6.82
C THR A 103 1.99 -8.91 -7.43
N LEU A 104 0.90 -9.09 -8.18
CA LEU A 104 0.66 -10.30 -8.96
C LEU A 104 1.73 -10.49 -10.03
N TYR A 105 2.04 -9.45 -10.80
CA TYR A 105 3.11 -9.48 -11.79
C TYR A 105 4.46 -9.83 -11.16
N LEU A 106 4.80 -9.21 -10.04
CA LEU A 106 6.03 -9.51 -9.29
C LEU A 106 6.07 -10.96 -8.78
N ALA A 107 4.93 -11.51 -8.36
CA ALA A 107 4.83 -12.88 -7.89
C ALA A 107 5.00 -13.91 -9.01
N LEU A 108 4.53 -13.59 -10.23
CA LEU A 108 4.60 -14.49 -11.38
C LEU A 108 5.93 -14.39 -12.13
N ALA A 109 6.39 -13.17 -12.41
CA ALA A 109 7.60 -12.91 -13.18
C ALA A 109 8.87 -12.92 -12.32
N ASN A 110 8.73 -12.63 -11.01
CA ASN A 110 9.79 -12.56 -10.02
C ASN A 110 11.02 -11.72 -10.45
N PRO A 111 10.83 -10.55 -11.08
CA PRO A 111 11.92 -9.70 -11.54
C PRO A 111 12.68 -9.04 -10.38
N VAL A 112 12.03 -8.90 -9.22
CA VAL A 112 12.57 -8.31 -7.97
C VAL A 112 12.27 -9.25 -6.81
N SER A 113 13.18 -9.35 -5.86
CA SER A 113 13.08 -10.31 -4.73
C SER A 113 11.87 -10.07 -3.82
N ASP A 114 11.48 -8.80 -3.67
CA ASP A 114 10.37 -8.37 -2.81
C ASP A 114 9.71 -7.08 -3.33
N CYS A 115 8.47 -6.86 -2.93
CA CYS A 115 7.68 -5.69 -3.36
C CYS A 115 8.12 -4.37 -2.71
N GLY A 116 8.86 -4.40 -1.59
CA GLY A 116 9.18 -3.20 -0.82
C GLY A 116 7.96 -2.46 -0.23
N CYS A 117 6.80 -3.12 -0.14
CA CYS A 117 5.56 -2.48 0.34
C CYS A 117 5.67 -1.93 1.78
N PHE A 118 6.52 -2.54 2.60
CA PHE A 118 6.83 -2.10 3.96
C PHE A 118 8.27 -1.60 4.11
N GLY A 119 8.90 -1.16 3.00
CA GLY A 119 10.33 -0.81 2.99
C GLY A 119 11.18 -2.01 3.46
N ASP A 120 12.33 -1.73 4.06
CA ASP A 120 13.19 -2.76 4.65
C ASP A 120 12.77 -3.16 6.08
N ALA A 121 11.75 -2.51 6.64
CA ALA A 121 11.28 -2.82 8.00
C ALA A 121 10.65 -4.21 8.11
N TRP A 122 10.01 -4.69 7.04
CA TRP A 122 9.45 -6.03 6.96
C TRP A 122 9.46 -6.52 5.52
N VAL A 123 10.45 -7.34 5.20
CA VAL A 123 10.59 -7.93 3.87
C VAL A 123 9.61 -9.10 3.72
N LEU A 124 8.56 -8.86 2.91
CA LEU A 124 7.59 -9.89 2.54
C LEU A 124 7.94 -10.43 1.15
N THR A 125 7.79 -11.74 0.96
CA THR A 125 7.88 -12.32 -0.38
C THR A 125 6.78 -11.76 -1.30
N ASN A 126 6.99 -11.78 -2.62
CA ASN A 126 6.02 -11.28 -3.59
C ASN A 126 4.65 -11.96 -3.44
N TRP A 127 4.61 -13.27 -3.16
CA TRP A 127 3.38 -14.02 -2.90
C TRP A 127 2.68 -13.60 -1.61
N GLN A 128 3.42 -13.40 -0.52
CA GLN A 128 2.85 -12.93 0.75
C GLN A 128 2.24 -11.54 0.59
N THR A 129 2.89 -10.67 -0.15
CA THR A 129 2.40 -9.32 -0.44
C THR A 129 1.14 -9.35 -1.30
N PHE A 130 1.10 -10.20 -2.31
CA PHE A 130 -0.09 -10.39 -3.14
C PHE A 130 -1.29 -10.88 -2.31
N TRP A 131 -1.11 -11.91 -1.49
CA TRP A 131 -2.19 -12.40 -0.63
C TRP A 131 -2.64 -11.38 0.40
N LYS A 132 -1.72 -10.62 0.97
CA LYS A 132 -2.06 -9.48 1.84
C LYS A 132 -2.96 -8.48 1.11
N ASN A 133 -2.64 -8.13 -0.12
CA ASN A 133 -3.44 -7.18 -0.90
C ASN A 133 -4.82 -7.72 -1.28
N ILE A 134 -4.97 -9.03 -1.47
CA ILE A 134 -6.28 -9.66 -1.71
C ILE A 134 -7.15 -9.64 -0.44
N ILE A 135 -6.56 -9.81 0.74
CA ILE A 135 -7.29 -9.84 2.02
C ILE A 135 -7.72 -8.43 2.46
N LEU A 136 -6.94 -7.40 2.15
CA LEU A 136 -7.24 -6.01 2.50
C LEU A 136 -8.28 -5.39 1.57
#